data_751f74bda84a2178a45b340c399f91d6
#
_entry.id   751f74bda84a2178a45b340c399f91d6
#
_cell.length_a   1.000
_cell.length_b   1.000
_cell.length_c   1.000
_cell.angle_alpha   90.00
_cell.angle_beta   90.00
_cell.angle_gamma   90.00
#
_symmetry.space_group_name_H-M   'P 1'
#
loop_
_entity.id
_entity.type
_entity.pdbx_description
1 polymer ?
#
loop_
_entity_poly.entity_id
_entity_poly.type
_entity_poly.pdbx_seq_one_letter_code
_entity_poly.pdbx_strand_id
1 'polypeptide(L)'
;FINAQIGYKQASDSYQKIEKQYVSDKDASGVPIIDFDALAQTNPEIVGWIYVPGTNINYPVVQTNNNSKYLNTLFDGTANASGAIFLDSDDTAPGMVDQQTTIYGHHMNDGSMFNVISDTTDQATFDSIEYVYYITRDATYKLRPLATKVVEDTYAKARTPNFEGDDGLKNYLSEMLDGASAVASDAGDRAASATKVVT
;
A
#
# COMPACT_ATOMS: atom_id res chain seq x y z
N PHE A 1 -14.49 1.72 24.35
CA PHE A 1 -13.04 1.96 24.50
C PHE A 1 -12.26 0.65 24.72
N ILE A 2 -12.63 -0.16 25.70
CA ILE A 2 -11.96 -1.44 25.98
C ILE A 2 -12.03 -2.42 24.78
N ASN A 3 -13.16 -2.54 24.10
CA ASN A 3 -13.31 -3.44 22.96
C ASN A 3 -12.45 -3.02 21.77
N ALA A 4 -12.26 -1.71 21.53
CA ALA A 4 -11.36 -1.23 20.49
C ALA A 4 -9.90 -1.59 20.79
N GLN A 5 -9.46 -1.44 22.04
CA GLN A 5 -8.12 -1.80 22.49
C GLN A 5 -7.83 -3.30 22.32
N ILE A 6 -8.81 -4.17 22.61
CA ILE A 6 -8.69 -5.62 22.38
C ILE A 6 -8.56 -5.89 20.87
N GLY A 7 -9.36 -5.25 20.03
CA GLY A 7 -9.29 -5.39 18.58
C GLY A 7 -7.92 -4.97 18.01
N TYR A 8 -7.36 -3.85 18.45
CA TYR A 8 -6.02 -3.39 18.04
C TYR A 8 -4.94 -4.39 18.43
N LYS A 9 -5.01 -4.89 19.66
CA LYS A 9 -4.05 -5.89 20.13
C LYS A 9 -4.12 -7.17 19.30
N GLN A 10 -5.31 -7.68 19.02
CA GLN A 10 -5.48 -8.88 18.20
C GLN A 10 -4.91 -8.70 16.79
N ALA A 11 -5.17 -7.56 16.14
CA ALA A 11 -4.61 -7.25 14.83
C ALA A 11 -3.08 -7.15 14.88
N SER A 12 -2.53 -6.42 15.85
CA SER A 12 -1.09 -6.28 16.03
C SER A 12 -0.40 -7.63 16.26
N ASP A 13 -0.94 -8.45 17.16
CA ASP A 13 -0.39 -9.78 17.46
C ASP A 13 -0.44 -10.69 16.20
N SER A 14 -1.53 -10.63 15.41
CA SER A 14 -1.66 -11.39 14.16
C SER A 14 -0.62 -10.97 13.12
N TYR A 15 -0.47 -9.68 12.84
CA TYR A 15 0.51 -9.20 11.86
C TYR A 15 1.96 -9.39 12.30
N GLN A 16 2.28 -9.23 13.58
CA GLN A 16 3.61 -9.55 14.11
C GLN A 16 3.95 -11.03 13.98
N LYS A 17 2.97 -11.92 14.21
CA LYS A 17 3.14 -13.35 14.01
C LYS A 17 3.41 -13.68 12.53
N ILE A 18 2.67 -13.07 11.62
CA ILE A 18 2.84 -13.23 10.17
C ILE A 18 4.25 -12.76 9.77
N GLU A 19 4.68 -11.58 10.21
CA GLU A 19 6.02 -11.07 9.93
C GLU A 19 7.11 -12.05 10.42
N LYS A 20 7.04 -12.48 11.68
CA LYS A 20 8.02 -13.41 12.26
C LYS A 20 8.05 -14.77 11.56
N GLN A 21 6.93 -15.25 11.06
CA GLN A 21 6.80 -16.57 10.47
C GLN A 21 7.22 -16.60 8.99
N TYR A 22 6.94 -15.54 8.23
CA TYR A 22 7.04 -15.54 6.77
C TYR A 22 8.08 -14.58 6.20
N VAL A 23 8.67 -13.74 7.04
CA VAL A 23 9.81 -12.89 6.69
C VAL A 23 11.05 -13.48 7.32
N SER A 24 11.88 -14.15 6.52
CA SER A 24 13.01 -14.90 7.07
C SER A 24 14.22 -14.02 7.38
N ASP A 25 14.44 -12.97 6.58
CA ASP A 25 15.59 -12.08 6.68
C ASP A 25 15.41 -10.84 5.81
N LYS A 26 16.41 -9.96 5.81
CA LYS A 26 16.52 -8.86 4.87
C LYS A 26 17.66 -9.14 3.91
N ASP A 27 17.47 -8.80 2.65
CA ASP A 27 18.56 -8.88 1.68
C ASP A 27 19.67 -7.84 1.98
N ALA A 28 20.73 -7.83 1.17
CA ALA A 28 21.84 -6.89 1.32
C ALA A 28 21.42 -5.40 1.24
N SER A 29 20.26 -5.12 0.66
CA SER A 29 19.66 -3.77 0.56
C SER A 29 18.72 -3.45 1.73
N GLY A 30 18.52 -4.36 2.68
CA GLY A 30 17.64 -4.19 3.82
C GLY A 30 16.14 -4.42 3.50
N VAL A 31 15.84 -5.03 2.33
CA VAL A 31 14.48 -5.36 1.90
C VAL A 31 14.08 -6.74 2.42
N PRO A 32 12.87 -6.91 3.00
CA PRO A 32 12.41 -8.20 3.49
C PRO A 32 12.40 -9.29 2.41
N ILE A 33 12.80 -10.51 2.78
CA ILE A 33 12.66 -11.70 1.94
C ILE A 33 11.39 -12.42 2.37
N ILE A 34 10.42 -12.55 1.48
CA ILE A 34 9.06 -13.01 1.78
C ILE A 34 8.85 -14.43 1.27
N ASP A 35 8.36 -15.32 2.14
CA ASP A 35 7.93 -16.68 1.79
C ASP A 35 6.48 -16.68 1.31
N PHE A 36 6.27 -16.35 0.03
CA PHE A 36 4.94 -16.31 -0.58
C PHE A 36 4.25 -17.67 -0.65
N ASP A 37 5.01 -18.76 -0.74
CA ASP A 37 4.42 -20.10 -0.77
C ASP A 37 3.81 -20.48 0.59
N ALA A 38 4.50 -20.17 1.67
CA ALA A 38 3.98 -20.35 3.01
C ALA A 38 2.80 -19.40 3.32
N LEU A 39 2.88 -18.13 2.88
CA LEU A 39 1.76 -17.17 3.01
C LEU A 39 0.51 -17.67 2.29
N ALA A 40 0.66 -18.24 1.09
CA ALA A 40 -0.46 -18.76 0.30
C ALA A 40 -1.16 -19.96 0.95
N GLN A 41 -0.47 -20.72 1.81
CA GLN A 41 -1.10 -21.78 2.60
C GLN A 41 -2.03 -21.22 3.67
N THR A 42 -1.72 -20.04 4.21
CA THR A 42 -2.58 -19.35 5.17
C THR A 42 -3.69 -18.57 4.48
N ASN A 43 -3.36 -17.86 3.41
CA ASN A 43 -4.33 -17.12 2.61
C ASN A 43 -3.93 -17.13 1.11
N PRO A 44 -4.64 -17.90 0.26
CA PRO A 44 -4.32 -18.00 -1.17
C PRO A 44 -4.57 -16.71 -1.95
N GLU A 45 -5.24 -15.72 -1.35
CA GLU A 45 -5.47 -14.40 -1.96
C GLU A 45 -4.27 -13.45 -1.80
N ILE A 46 -3.12 -13.94 -1.27
CA ILE A 46 -1.87 -13.17 -1.20
C ILE A 46 -1.37 -12.81 -2.61
N VAL A 47 -1.11 -11.53 -2.85
CA VAL A 47 -0.57 -11.04 -4.13
C VAL A 47 0.76 -10.33 -3.98
N GLY A 48 1.06 -9.75 -2.82
CA GLY A 48 2.28 -8.99 -2.61
C GLY A 48 2.56 -8.71 -1.14
N TRP A 49 3.60 -7.92 -0.93
CA TRP A 49 4.01 -7.42 0.37
C TRP A 49 4.42 -5.96 0.22
N ILE A 50 3.97 -5.09 1.13
CA ILE A 50 4.37 -3.69 1.15
C ILE A 50 5.26 -3.41 2.36
N TYR A 51 6.39 -2.76 2.10
CA TYR A 51 7.35 -2.38 3.14
C TYR A 51 7.80 -0.94 2.95
N VAL A 52 7.70 -0.14 3.99
CA VAL A 52 8.18 1.25 4.01
C VAL A 52 9.18 1.39 5.16
N PRO A 53 10.49 1.46 4.86
CA PRO A 53 11.53 1.60 5.87
C PRO A 53 11.30 2.81 6.78
N GLY A 54 11.55 2.64 8.07
CA GLY A 54 11.39 3.70 9.06
C GLY A 54 9.94 3.94 9.52
N THR A 55 8.99 3.12 9.06
CA THR A 55 7.58 3.18 9.45
C THR A 55 7.09 1.81 9.94
N ASN A 56 5.84 1.76 10.42
CA ASN A 56 5.18 0.50 10.77
C ASN A 56 4.73 -0.32 9.55
N ILE A 57 4.77 0.23 8.33
CA ILE A 57 4.26 -0.44 7.13
C ILE A 57 5.20 -1.58 6.75
N ASN A 58 4.75 -2.80 7.03
CA ASN A 58 5.41 -4.07 6.73
C ASN A 58 4.34 -5.17 6.76
N TYR A 59 3.54 -5.25 5.68
CA TYR A 59 2.31 -6.02 5.65
C TYR A 59 2.16 -6.85 4.38
N PRO A 60 1.50 -8.03 4.48
CA PRO A 60 1.02 -8.74 3.30
C PRO A 60 -0.05 -7.92 2.59
N VAL A 61 -0.10 -8.05 1.26
CA VAL A 61 -1.12 -7.44 0.41
C VAL A 61 -1.95 -8.56 -0.23
N VAL A 62 -3.25 -8.50 -0.05
CA VAL A 62 -4.21 -9.48 -0.59
C VAL A 62 -5.08 -8.85 -1.67
N GLN A 63 -5.70 -9.68 -2.51
CA GLN A 63 -6.71 -9.24 -3.46
C GLN A 63 -7.84 -10.27 -3.53
N THR A 64 -9.07 -9.80 -3.59
CA THR A 64 -10.25 -10.61 -3.87
C THR A 64 -11.11 -9.93 -4.94
N ASN A 65 -12.25 -10.50 -5.26
CA ASN A 65 -13.17 -10.00 -6.29
C ASN A 65 -14.04 -8.80 -5.88
N ASN A 66 -13.73 -8.18 -4.75
CA ASN A 66 -14.43 -6.99 -4.25
C ASN A 66 -13.54 -6.18 -3.29
N ASN A 67 -13.87 -4.90 -3.10
CA ASN A 67 -13.13 -4.00 -2.22
C ASN A 67 -13.74 -3.88 -0.81
N SER A 68 -14.57 -4.81 -0.37
CA SER A 68 -15.23 -4.75 0.95
C SER A 68 -14.79 -5.83 1.94
N LYS A 69 -14.39 -7.01 1.48
CA LYS A 69 -14.00 -8.14 2.34
C LYS A 69 -12.93 -7.75 3.35
N TYR A 70 -11.84 -7.16 2.88
CA TYR A 70 -10.67 -6.85 3.69
C TYR A 70 -10.76 -5.54 4.47
N LEU A 71 -11.87 -4.82 4.37
CA LEU A 71 -12.13 -3.70 5.27
C LEU A 71 -12.30 -4.15 6.73
N ASN A 72 -12.77 -5.36 6.96
CA ASN A 72 -13.05 -5.89 8.30
C ASN A 72 -12.56 -7.33 8.51
N THR A 73 -11.57 -7.77 7.74
CA THR A 73 -10.99 -9.12 7.82
C THR A 73 -9.48 -9.03 7.77
N LEU A 74 -8.79 -9.58 8.77
CA LEU A 74 -7.33 -9.69 8.78
C LEU A 74 -6.84 -10.68 7.72
N PHE A 75 -5.54 -10.66 7.45
CA PHE A 75 -4.90 -11.61 6.52
C PHE A 75 -5.21 -13.08 6.84
N ASP A 76 -5.28 -13.45 8.12
CA ASP A 76 -5.57 -14.82 8.58
C ASP A 76 -7.06 -15.20 8.56
N GLY A 77 -7.93 -14.31 8.08
CA GLY A 77 -9.38 -14.53 8.00
C GLY A 77 -10.15 -14.13 9.24
N THR A 78 -9.48 -13.63 10.29
CA THR A 78 -10.16 -13.18 11.52
C THR A 78 -10.94 -11.91 11.26
N ALA A 79 -12.19 -11.83 11.73
CA ALA A 79 -12.99 -10.61 11.69
C ALA A 79 -12.41 -9.56 12.65
N ASN A 80 -12.01 -8.40 12.10
CA ASN A 80 -11.40 -7.31 12.88
C ASN A 80 -11.46 -6.00 12.08
N ALA A 81 -11.79 -4.89 12.75
CA ALA A 81 -11.92 -3.57 12.14
C ALA A 81 -10.62 -2.99 11.55
N SER A 82 -9.45 -3.53 11.92
CA SER A 82 -8.17 -3.14 11.32
C SER A 82 -8.04 -3.60 9.86
N GLY A 83 -8.77 -4.66 9.48
CA GLY A 83 -8.74 -5.20 8.14
C GLY A 83 -7.36 -5.68 7.69
N ALA A 84 -7.16 -5.75 6.39
CA ALA A 84 -5.89 -6.05 5.75
C ALA A 84 -5.51 -4.95 4.75
N ILE A 85 -4.26 -4.94 4.33
CA ILE A 85 -3.84 -4.15 3.18
C ILE A 85 -4.23 -4.94 1.92
N PHE A 86 -4.92 -4.30 0.99
CA PHE A 86 -5.42 -4.99 -0.19
C PHE A 86 -5.30 -4.18 -1.48
N LEU A 87 -5.09 -4.91 -2.57
CA LEU A 87 -5.07 -4.41 -3.94
C LEU A 87 -6.52 -4.23 -4.43
N ASP A 88 -6.78 -3.16 -5.17
CA ASP A 88 -8.12 -2.93 -5.78
C ASP A 88 -8.55 -4.13 -6.62
N SER A 89 -9.82 -4.50 -6.51
CA SER A 89 -10.39 -5.65 -7.24
C SER A 89 -10.37 -5.49 -8.77
N ASP A 90 -10.28 -4.27 -9.28
CA ASP A 90 -10.23 -3.97 -10.70
C ASP A 90 -8.79 -3.99 -11.26
N ASP A 91 -7.79 -4.01 -10.38
CA ASP A 91 -6.38 -4.08 -10.79
C ASP A 91 -5.99 -5.50 -11.21
N THR A 92 -5.09 -5.60 -12.16
CA THR A 92 -4.52 -6.89 -12.58
C THR A 92 -3.52 -7.38 -11.54
N ALA A 93 -3.78 -8.57 -10.97
CA ALA A 93 -2.87 -9.21 -10.02
C ALA A 93 -1.50 -9.52 -10.67
N PRO A 94 -0.41 -9.42 -9.93
CA PRO A 94 -0.27 -9.10 -8.50
C PRO A 94 -0.09 -7.60 -8.21
N GLY A 95 -0.52 -6.71 -9.09
CA GLY A 95 -0.20 -5.29 -9.10
C GLY A 95 1.03 -4.99 -9.95
N MET A 96 1.31 -3.72 -10.22
CA MET A 96 2.38 -3.25 -11.10
C MET A 96 2.25 -3.73 -12.56
N VAL A 97 1.10 -4.27 -12.94
CA VAL A 97 0.77 -4.69 -14.31
C VAL A 97 0.16 -3.52 -15.06
N ASP A 98 -0.87 -2.93 -14.50
CA ASP A 98 -1.56 -1.76 -15.04
C ASP A 98 -0.74 -0.47 -14.89
N GLN A 99 -1.20 0.63 -15.49
CA GLN A 99 -0.54 1.94 -15.33
C GLN A 99 -0.65 2.46 -13.90
N GLN A 100 -1.78 2.23 -13.24
CA GLN A 100 -1.96 2.54 -11.81
C GLN A 100 -2.26 1.26 -11.03
N THR A 101 -1.58 1.11 -9.91
CA THR A 101 -1.83 0.07 -8.91
C THR A 101 -2.39 0.74 -7.67
N THR A 102 -3.60 0.39 -7.26
CA THR A 102 -4.27 1.00 -6.11
C THR A 102 -4.26 0.05 -4.92
N ILE A 103 -3.67 0.48 -3.81
CA ILE A 103 -3.53 -0.30 -2.58
C ILE A 103 -4.21 0.43 -1.42
N TYR A 104 -5.11 -0.28 -0.74
CA TYR A 104 -5.89 0.25 0.37
C TYR A 104 -5.38 -0.24 1.72
N GLY A 105 -5.49 0.61 2.71
CA GLY A 105 -5.27 0.27 4.12
C GLY A 105 -5.96 1.28 5.04
N HIS A 106 -6.46 0.80 6.17
CA HIS A 106 -7.11 1.67 7.14
C HIS A 106 -6.13 2.62 7.83
N HIS A 107 -6.63 3.79 8.21
CA HIS A 107 -6.01 4.68 9.18
C HIS A 107 -6.49 4.30 10.58
N MET A 108 -5.67 3.58 11.35
CA MET A 108 -6.05 3.13 12.69
C MET A 108 -5.52 4.07 13.77
N ASN A 109 -6.34 4.34 14.79
CA ASN A 109 -5.99 5.28 15.87
C ASN A 109 -4.83 4.81 16.78
N ASP A 110 -4.45 3.53 16.70
CA ASP A 110 -3.28 3.00 17.39
C ASP A 110 -1.97 3.17 16.61
N GLY A 111 -2.01 3.84 15.46
CA GLY A 111 -0.85 4.06 14.60
C GLY A 111 -0.57 2.93 13.61
N SER A 112 -1.37 1.85 13.62
CA SER A 112 -1.18 0.71 12.72
C SER A 112 -1.75 0.91 11.33
N MET A 113 -1.55 -0.08 10.47
CA MET A 113 -1.96 -0.11 9.07
C MET A 113 -1.38 1.08 8.29
N PHE A 114 -2.19 1.85 7.58
CA PHE A 114 -1.75 3.03 6.81
C PHE A 114 -1.89 4.36 7.56
N ASN A 115 -1.96 4.32 8.91
CA ASN A 115 -2.03 5.55 9.72
C ASN A 115 -0.95 6.57 9.33
N VAL A 116 0.31 6.14 9.21
CA VAL A 116 1.45 7.02 8.89
C VAL A 116 1.29 7.74 7.54
N ILE A 117 0.48 7.21 6.61
CA ILE A 117 0.27 7.85 5.29
C ILE A 117 -0.42 9.20 5.45
N SER A 118 -1.34 9.35 6.41
CA SER A 118 -1.98 10.66 6.67
C SER A 118 -0.99 11.70 7.23
N ASP A 119 0.03 11.26 7.95
CA ASP A 119 1.07 12.16 8.48
C ASP A 119 1.95 12.74 7.35
N THR A 120 2.01 12.08 6.19
CA THR A 120 2.75 12.57 5.02
C THR A 120 2.09 13.77 4.33
N THR A 121 0.95 14.25 4.82
CA THR A 121 0.42 15.58 4.45
C THR A 121 1.34 16.71 4.92
N ASP A 122 2.16 16.47 5.95
CA ASP A 122 3.26 17.30 6.34
C ASP A 122 4.49 17.05 5.45
N GLN A 123 5.05 18.09 4.84
CA GLN A 123 6.16 17.96 3.89
C GLN A 123 7.40 17.31 4.51
N ALA A 124 7.74 17.64 5.77
CA ALA A 124 8.92 17.07 6.43
C ALA A 124 8.75 15.57 6.68
N THR A 125 7.55 15.14 7.07
CA THR A 125 7.20 13.73 7.22
C THR A 125 7.23 13.01 5.87
N PHE A 126 6.67 13.62 4.82
CA PHE A 126 6.74 13.10 3.46
C PHE A 126 8.20 12.90 3.00
N ASP A 127 9.06 13.89 3.20
CA ASP A 127 10.47 13.86 2.81
C ASP A 127 11.28 12.83 3.59
N SER A 128 10.81 12.41 4.77
CA SER A 128 11.46 11.36 5.57
C SER A 128 11.30 9.96 4.97
N ILE A 129 10.32 9.76 4.08
CA ILE A 129 10.09 8.49 3.39
C ILE A 129 10.87 8.49 2.08
N GLU A 130 12.00 7.79 2.06
CA GLU A 130 12.86 7.75 0.87
C GLU A 130 12.31 6.79 -0.19
N TYR A 131 11.87 5.59 0.25
CA TYR A 131 11.39 4.53 -0.62
C TYR A 131 10.18 3.80 -0.03
N VAL A 132 9.35 3.29 -0.94
CA VAL A 132 8.33 2.29 -0.68
C VAL A 132 8.68 1.05 -1.48
N TYR A 133 8.70 -0.12 -0.86
CA TYR A 133 8.94 -1.39 -1.54
C TYR A 133 7.63 -2.14 -1.70
N TYR A 134 7.33 -2.53 -2.94
CA TYR A 134 6.27 -3.45 -3.25
C TYR A 134 6.88 -4.74 -3.79
N ILE A 135 6.64 -5.84 -3.10
CA ILE A 135 7.29 -7.12 -3.34
C ILE A 135 6.24 -8.11 -3.81
N THR A 136 6.50 -8.76 -4.94
CA THR A 136 5.70 -9.87 -5.48
C THR A 136 6.54 -11.13 -5.55
N ARG A 137 5.95 -12.27 -5.95
CA ARG A 137 6.72 -13.51 -6.18
C ARG A 137 7.84 -13.33 -7.19
N ASP A 138 7.63 -12.48 -8.20
CA ASP A 138 8.49 -12.38 -9.37
C ASP A 138 9.41 -11.16 -9.35
N ALA A 139 9.09 -10.13 -8.55
CA ALA A 139 9.84 -8.88 -8.58
C ALA A 139 9.73 -8.10 -7.26
N THR A 140 10.76 -7.31 -6.99
CA THR A 140 10.76 -6.27 -5.96
C THR A 140 10.79 -4.91 -6.65
N TYR A 141 9.75 -4.11 -6.41
CA TYR A 141 9.65 -2.75 -6.93
C TYR A 141 10.09 -1.76 -5.87
N LYS A 142 11.11 -0.98 -6.19
CA LYS A 142 11.59 0.13 -5.37
C LYS A 142 10.96 1.41 -5.88
N LEU A 143 10.01 1.93 -5.13
CA LEU A 143 9.20 3.09 -5.49
C LEU A 143 9.66 4.31 -4.71
N ARG A 144 9.58 5.48 -5.34
CA ARG A 144 9.85 6.77 -4.68
C ARG A 144 8.53 7.53 -4.48
N PRO A 145 8.27 8.06 -3.27
CA PRO A 145 7.12 8.92 -3.06
C PRO A 145 7.06 10.07 -4.06
N LEU A 146 5.89 10.31 -4.64
CA LEU A 146 5.69 11.39 -5.60
C LEU A 146 4.97 12.57 -4.96
N ALA A 147 3.84 12.32 -4.33
CA ALA A 147 3.02 13.31 -3.66
C ALA A 147 2.07 12.67 -2.66
N THR A 148 1.60 13.46 -1.70
CA THR A 148 0.45 13.15 -0.85
C THR A 148 -0.65 14.15 -1.13
N LYS A 149 -1.86 13.64 -1.41
CA LYS A 149 -3.05 14.44 -1.67
C LYS A 149 -4.25 13.90 -0.90
N VAL A 150 -4.97 14.79 -0.25
CA VAL A 150 -6.28 14.46 0.33
C VAL A 150 -7.34 14.65 -0.75
N VAL A 151 -8.14 13.62 -0.98
CA VAL A 151 -9.23 13.62 -1.95
C VAL A 151 -10.51 13.12 -1.30
N GLU A 152 -11.65 13.44 -1.90
CA GLU A 152 -12.94 12.89 -1.48
C GLU A 152 -13.01 11.39 -1.80
N ASP A 153 -13.78 10.65 -1.03
CA ASP A 153 -13.98 9.20 -1.19
C ASP A 153 -14.63 8.83 -2.54
N THR A 154 -15.26 9.79 -3.19
CA THR A 154 -15.86 9.67 -4.53
C THR A 154 -14.88 9.89 -5.68
N TYR A 155 -13.60 10.18 -5.40
CA TYR A 155 -12.62 10.47 -6.44
C TYR A 155 -12.19 9.20 -7.21
N ALA A 156 -12.95 8.86 -8.24
CA ALA A 156 -12.82 7.60 -8.98
C ALA A 156 -11.48 7.44 -9.72
N LYS A 157 -10.84 8.55 -10.14
CA LYS A 157 -9.56 8.49 -10.88
C LYS A 157 -8.43 7.86 -10.08
N ALA A 158 -8.46 7.98 -8.73
CA ALA A 158 -7.47 7.35 -7.86
C ALA A 158 -7.48 5.81 -7.90
N ARG A 159 -8.51 5.22 -8.53
CA ARG A 159 -8.65 3.78 -8.68
C ARG A 159 -8.85 3.33 -10.14
N THR A 160 -8.48 4.17 -11.09
CA THR A 160 -8.52 3.84 -12.51
C THR A 160 -7.25 3.07 -12.89
N PRO A 161 -7.31 1.78 -13.27
CA PRO A 161 -6.10 0.99 -13.55
C PRO A 161 -5.32 1.51 -14.76
N ASN A 162 -6.02 1.89 -15.82
CA ASN A 162 -5.41 2.37 -17.06
C ASN A 162 -6.15 3.62 -17.58
N PHE A 163 -5.39 4.58 -18.10
CA PHE A 163 -5.89 5.85 -18.59
C PHE A 163 -5.95 5.86 -20.12
N GLU A 164 -6.93 6.56 -20.68
CA GLU A 164 -7.09 6.67 -22.13
C GLU A 164 -6.08 7.64 -22.75
N GLY A 165 -5.57 7.26 -23.92
CA GLY A 165 -4.64 8.05 -24.73
C GLY A 165 -3.20 8.01 -24.24
N ASP A 166 -2.29 8.44 -25.10
CA ASP A 166 -0.83 8.38 -24.85
C ASP A 166 -0.39 9.23 -23.64
N ASP A 167 -1.08 10.32 -23.37
CA ASP A 167 -0.80 11.23 -22.26
C ASP A 167 -1.73 11.01 -21.04
N GLY A 168 -2.58 9.98 -21.03
CA GLY A 168 -3.60 9.79 -20.01
C GLY A 168 -3.05 9.73 -18.59
N LEU A 169 -2.05 8.87 -18.35
CA LEU A 169 -1.38 8.77 -17.06
C LEU A 169 -0.69 10.08 -16.65
N LYS A 170 0.01 10.73 -17.59
CA LYS A 170 0.70 12.00 -17.34
C LYS A 170 -0.27 13.11 -16.95
N ASN A 171 -1.40 13.21 -17.63
CA ASN A 171 -2.45 14.18 -17.31
C ASN A 171 -3.04 13.92 -15.93
N TYR A 172 -3.30 12.65 -15.59
CA TYR A 172 -3.75 12.25 -14.26
C TYR A 172 -2.74 12.65 -13.18
N LEU A 173 -1.45 12.32 -13.36
CA LEU A 173 -0.41 12.67 -12.40
C LEU A 173 -0.25 14.18 -12.24
N SER A 174 -0.34 14.96 -13.32
CA SER A 174 -0.33 16.41 -13.26
C SER A 174 -1.51 16.96 -12.43
N GLU A 175 -2.71 16.39 -12.59
CA GLU A 175 -3.89 16.74 -11.79
C GLU A 175 -3.68 16.37 -10.31
N MET A 176 -3.03 15.23 -10.02
CA MET A 176 -2.74 14.82 -8.64
C MET A 176 -1.71 15.73 -7.97
N LEU A 177 -0.75 16.27 -8.70
CA LEU A 177 0.22 17.22 -8.17
C LEU A 177 -0.42 18.59 -7.87
N ASP A 178 -1.44 18.98 -8.62
CA ASP A 178 -2.15 20.24 -8.36
C ASP A 178 -2.95 20.15 -7.05
N GLY A 179 -2.62 21.03 -6.11
CA GLY A 179 -3.24 21.04 -4.76
C GLY A 179 -2.84 19.87 -3.87
N ALA A 180 -1.76 19.16 -4.15
CA ALA A 180 -1.21 18.17 -3.25
C ALA A 180 -0.72 18.80 -1.93
N SER A 181 -0.87 18.06 -0.81
CA SER A 181 -0.45 18.52 0.52
C SER A 181 1.07 18.50 0.67
N ALA A 182 1.73 17.51 0.09
CA ALA A 182 3.17 17.39 0.03
C ALA A 182 3.60 16.81 -1.32
N VAL A 183 4.74 17.23 -1.83
CA VAL A 183 5.26 16.80 -3.13
C VAL A 183 6.77 16.61 -3.09
N ALA A 184 7.28 15.65 -3.87
CA ALA A 184 8.71 15.51 -4.09
C ALA A 184 9.26 16.73 -4.87
N SER A 185 10.50 17.12 -4.61
CA SER A 185 11.12 18.28 -5.26
C SER A 185 11.24 18.16 -6.78
N ASP A 186 11.31 16.92 -7.30
CA ASP A 186 11.38 16.57 -8.72
C ASP A 186 10.08 15.94 -9.26
N ALA A 187 8.95 16.17 -8.56
CA ALA A 187 7.67 15.53 -8.86
C ALA A 187 7.18 15.80 -10.29
N GLY A 188 7.32 17.02 -10.79
CA GLY A 188 6.90 17.39 -12.14
C GLY A 188 7.62 16.59 -13.23
N ASP A 189 8.94 16.48 -13.14
CA ASP A 189 9.76 15.72 -14.11
C ASP A 189 9.44 14.23 -14.04
N ARG A 190 9.28 13.68 -12.82
CA ARG A 190 8.90 12.28 -12.64
C ARG A 190 7.51 11.98 -13.15
N ALA A 191 6.53 12.83 -12.88
CA ALA A 191 5.17 12.68 -13.38
C ALA A 191 5.12 12.70 -14.92
N ALA A 192 5.94 13.57 -15.56
CA ALA A 192 6.01 13.67 -17.01
C ALA A 192 6.61 12.44 -17.69
N SER A 193 7.45 11.66 -16.99
CA SER A 193 8.15 10.49 -17.52
C SER A 193 7.65 9.15 -16.94
N ALA A 194 6.73 9.17 -15.99
CA ALA A 194 6.22 7.97 -15.34
C ALA A 194 5.44 7.09 -16.33
N THR A 195 5.68 5.79 -16.26
CA THR A 195 4.92 4.77 -17.00
C THR A 195 4.00 3.97 -16.10
N LYS A 196 4.25 4.02 -14.79
CA LYS A 196 3.45 3.37 -13.75
C LYS A 196 3.44 4.20 -12.47
N VAL A 197 2.35 4.07 -11.71
CA VAL A 197 2.18 4.68 -10.39
C VAL A 197 1.52 3.69 -9.43
N VAL A 198 1.88 3.78 -8.16
CA VAL A 198 1.15 3.13 -7.06
C VAL A 198 0.44 4.23 -6.26
N THR A 199 -0.84 4.02 -5.99
CA THR A 199 -1.71 4.95 -5.24
C THR A 199 -2.28 4.26 -4.02
#